data_d36fdfad21556321c9ad20413d06eb42
#
_entry.id   d36fdfad21556321c9ad20413d06eb42
#
_cell.length_a   1.000
_cell.length_b   1.000
_cell.length_c   1.000
_cell.angle_alpha   90.00
_cell.angle_beta   90.00
_cell.angle_gamma   90.00
#
_symmetry.space_group_name_H-M   'P 1'
#
loop_
_entity.id
_entity.type
_entity.pdbx_description
1 polymer ?
#
loop_
_entity_poly.entity_id
_entity_poly.type
_entity_poly.pdbx_seq_one_letter_code
_entity_poly.pdbx_strand_id
1 'polypeptide(L)'
;MQFGRLLTLTVGNQSQAIQIVYDERIGEKPTINATIKKTNKKEPNTANISIDNLSENIRNRISSKEFNLVKLDVGWYGEELRTIFVGSIDKHDHIREAESATTTTVLECGDGSIQYSESYSKKKKQKGMTDNQIVQEIIKDMPEITKGAMEFPKDRVLPRGKTLMGSSRDELTRIADRNGCDWSIQDGQLVFVPKNKVLPDSYGYLLSQDSGMVGSPQKQGDGGLSVRTFLNTSIYVNSLVRV
;
A
#
# COMPACT_ATOMS: atom_id res chain seq x y z
N MET A 1 3.90 -27.30 -5.32
CA MET A 1 3.33 -26.59 -6.50
C MET A 1 2.13 -25.80 -6.02
N GLN A 2 2.15 -24.49 -6.18
CA GLN A 2 1.03 -23.62 -5.80
C GLN A 2 0.04 -23.60 -6.98
N PHE A 3 -1.15 -24.15 -6.76
CA PHE A 3 -2.24 -24.17 -7.74
C PHE A 3 -3.48 -23.49 -7.16
N GLY A 4 -4.27 -22.85 -8.01
CA GLY A 4 -5.52 -22.22 -7.63
C GLY A 4 -5.31 -20.87 -6.93
N ARG A 5 -5.13 -19.82 -7.71
CA ARG A 5 -5.08 -18.44 -7.20
C ARG A 5 -6.42 -18.01 -6.67
N LEU A 6 -6.37 -17.40 -5.50
CA LEU A 6 -7.47 -16.70 -4.88
C LEU A 6 -7.15 -15.22 -4.83
N LEU A 7 -8.10 -14.38 -5.25
CA LEU A 7 -8.00 -12.95 -5.17
C LEU A 7 -9.33 -12.41 -4.67
N THR A 8 -9.30 -11.59 -3.64
CA THR A 8 -10.48 -10.92 -3.10
C THR A 8 -10.27 -9.42 -3.18
N LEU A 9 -11.07 -8.77 -4.00
CA LEU A 9 -11.14 -7.33 -4.07
C LEU A 9 -12.32 -6.87 -3.21
N THR A 10 -12.03 -6.11 -2.16
CA THR A 10 -13.03 -5.45 -1.32
C THR A 10 -13.12 -3.99 -1.77
N VAL A 11 -14.33 -3.54 -2.12
CA VAL A 11 -14.62 -2.15 -2.50
C VAL A 11 -15.73 -1.63 -1.58
N GLY A 12 -15.53 -0.46 -0.99
CA GLY A 12 -16.50 0.07 -0.05
C GLY A 12 -16.15 1.42 0.54
N ASN A 13 -16.69 1.64 1.73
CA ASN A 13 -16.37 2.76 2.62
C ASN A 13 -16.19 2.23 4.04
N GLN A 14 -16.02 3.11 5.02
CA GLN A 14 -15.84 2.71 6.43
C GLN A 14 -17.00 1.92 7.04
N SER A 15 -18.22 2.01 6.48
CA SER A 15 -19.44 1.42 7.04
C SER A 15 -19.93 0.20 6.28
N GLN A 16 -19.70 0.19 4.96
CA GLN A 16 -20.19 -0.84 4.05
C GLN A 16 -19.12 -1.21 3.02
N ALA A 17 -18.99 -2.48 2.76
CA ALA A 17 -18.10 -2.98 1.74
C ALA A 17 -18.71 -4.20 1.04
N ILE A 18 -18.31 -4.41 -0.20
CA ILE A 18 -18.61 -5.59 -0.99
C ILE A 18 -17.31 -6.31 -1.32
N GLN A 19 -17.37 -7.62 -1.42
CA GLN A 19 -16.25 -8.45 -1.83
C GLN A 19 -16.52 -9.05 -3.20
N ILE A 20 -15.55 -8.95 -4.07
CA ILE A 20 -15.52 -9.56 -5.39
C ILE A 20 -14.42 -10.59 -5.36
N VAL A 21 -14.81 -11.86 -5.47
CA VAL A 21 -13.87 -12.99 -5.31
C VAL A 21 -13.56 -13.57 -6.69
N TYR A 22 -12.28 -13.66 -7.00
CA TYR A 22 -11.75 -14.45 -8.09
C TYR A 22 -11.18 -15.75 -7.53
N ASP A 23 -11.76 -16.88 -7.91
CA ASP A 23 -11.24 -18.22 -7.60
C ASP A 23 -10.97 -18.94 -8.91
N GLU A 24 -9.71 -19.26 -9.19
CA GLU A 24 -9.28 -19.90 -10.44
C GLU A 24 -9.98 -21.25 -10.72
N ARG A 25 -10.52 -21.88 -9.69
CA ARG A 25 -11.21 -23.18 -9.80
C ARG A 25 -12.69 -23.07 -10.20
N ILE A 26 -13.27 -21.88 -10.08
CA ILE A 26 -14.67 -21.62 -10.43
C ILE A 26 -14.72 -21.20 -11.90
N GLY A 27 -15.58 -21.85 -12.69
CA GLY A 27 -15.69 -21.59 -14.14
C GLY A 27 -16.23 -20.20 -14.45
N GLU A 28 -17.31 -19.79 -13.76
CA GLU A 28 -17.88 -18.44 -13.88
C GLU A 28 -17.32 -17.55 -12.77
N LYS A 29 -16.43 -16.65 -13.11
CA LYS A 29 -15.75 -15.76 -12.19
C LYS A 29 -15.55 -14.38 -12.80
N PRO A 30 -15.59 -13.30 -12.01
CA PRO A 30 -15.21 -11.98 -12.52
C PRO A 30 -13.74 -11.99 -12.95
N THR A 31 -13.45 -11.37 -14.08
CA THR A 31 -12.05 -11.11 -14.46
C THR A 31 -11.56 -9.93 -13.64
N ILE A 32 -10.48 -10.12 -12.88
CA ILE A 32 -9.84 -9.06 -12.12
C ILE A 32 -8.35 -9.04 -12.49
N ASN A 33 -7.88 -7.90 -12.99
CA ASN A 33 -6.47 -7.67 -13.20
C ASN A 33 -6.01 -6.51 -12.31
N ALA A 34 -4.83 -6.63 -11.74
CA ALA A 34 -4.27 -5.58 -10.90
C ALA A 34 -2.78 -5.39 -11.18
N THR A 35 -2.39 -4.13 -11.33
CA THR A 35 -0.97 -3.72 -11.37
C THR A 35 -0.71 -2.81 -10.19
N ILE A 36 0.16 -3.23 -9.27
CA ILE A 36 0.48 -2.50 -8.06
C ILE A 36 1.94 -2.06 -8.12
N LYS A 37 2.19 -0.80 -7.82
CA LYS A 37 3.53 -0.23 -7.69
C LYS A 37 3.73 0.24 -6.26
N LYS A 38 4.71 -0.32 -5.57
CA LYS A 38 5.07 0.04 -4.21
C LYS A 38 6.51 0.54 -4.14
N THR A 39 6.72 1.53 -3.31
CA THR A 39 8.04 2.16 -3.11
C THR A 39 8.22 2.54 -1.64
N ASN A 40 9.46 2.66 -1.21
CA ASN A 40 9.80 3.23 0.10
C ASN A 40 9.94 4.77 0.07
N LYS A 41 9.62 5.40 -1.06
CA LYS A 41 9.70 6.86 -1.21
C LYS A 41 8.51 7.55 -0.53
N LYS A 42 8.64 8.86 -0.34
CA LYS A 42 7.64 9.76 0.25
C LYS A 42 6.52 10.11 -0.76
N GLU A 43 6.00 9.11 -1.42
CA GLU A 43 4.94 9.19 -2.43
C GLU A 43 3.94 8.04 -2.24
N PRO A 44 2.67 8.21 -2.61
CA PRO A 44 1.69 7.13 -2.51
C PRO A 44 2.07 5.92 -3.35
N ASN A 45 1.90 4.73 -2.80
CA ASN A 45 1.86 3.52 -3.62
C ASN A 45 0.62 3.56 -4.51
N THR A 46 0.69 3.00 -5.69
CA THR A 46 -0.42 3.06 -6.65
C THR A 46 -0.87 1.67 -7.07
N ALA A 47 -2.16 1.53 -7.32
CA ALA A 47 -2.73 0.36 -7.95
C ALA A 47 -3.64 0.76 -9.11
N ASN A 48 -3.53 0.03 -10.22
CA ASN A 48 -4.49 0.08 -11.31
C ASN A 48 -5.20 -1.28 -11.34
N ILE A 49 -6.50 -1.27 -11.11
CA ILE A 49 -7.32 -2.48 -10.97
C ILE A 49 -8.42 -2.43 -12.02
N SER A 50 -8.51 -3.44 -12.88
CA SER A 50 -9.60 -3.60 -13.84
C SER A 50 -10.48 -4.78 -13.49
N ILE A 51 -11.79 -4.60 -13.53
CA ILE A 51 -12.80 -5.59 -13.18
C ILE A 51 -13.85 -5.62 -14.30
N ASP A 52 -14.11 -6.81 -14.84
CA ASP A 52 -15.12 -6.98 -15.86
C ASP A 52 -16.49 -7.24 -15.25
N ASN A 53 -17.50 -6.67 -15.89
CA ASN A 53 -18.93 -6.91 -15.64
C ASN A 53 -19.38 -6.67 -14.19
N LEU A 54 -18.86 -5.63 -13.55
CA LEU A 54 -19.44 -5.13 -12.29
C LEU A 54 -20.91 -4.78 -12.48
N SER A 55 -21.74 -5.12 -11.49
CA SER A 55 -23.15 -4.72 -11.52
C SER A 55 -23.31 -3.20 -11.59
N GLU A 56 -24.36 -2.74 -12.23
CA GLU A 56 -24.66 -1.32 -12.36
C GLU A 56 -24.76 -0.61 -11.00
N ASN A 57 -25.35 -1.26 -10.01
CA ASN A 57 -25.44 -0.73 -8.64
C ASN A 57 -24.04 -0.43 -8.08
N ILE A 58 -23.10 -1.37 -8.21
CA ILE A 58 -21.72 -1.16 -7.70
C ILE A 58 -21.02 -0.03 -8.47
N ARG A 59 -21.15 -0.01 -9.80
CA ARG A 59 -20.58 1.07 -10.62
C ARG A 59 -21.12 2.44 -10.20
N ASN A 60 -22.43 2.56 -9.97
CA ASN A 60 -23.07 3.81 -9.53
C ASN A 60 -22.57 4.25 -8.16
N ARG A 61 -22.35 3.33 -7.21
CA ARG A 61 -21.81 3.63 -5.88
C ARG A 61 -20.34 4.08 -5.95
N ILE A 62 -19.55 3.55 -6.87
CA ILE A 62 -18.19 4.03 -7.12
C ILE A 62 -18.26 5.42 -7.76
N SER A 63 -19.09 5.62 -8.77
CA SER A 63 -19.24 6.91 -9.48
C SER A 63 -19.73 8.04 -8.58
N SER A 64 -20.61 7.74 -7.63
CA SER A 64 -21.07 8.70 -6.63
C SER A 64 -20.07 8.95 -5.50
N LYS A 65 -18.90 8.28 -5.49
CA LYS A 65 -17.89 8.28 -4.43
C LYS A 65 -18.42 7.75 -3.08
N GLU A 66 -19.54 7.07 -3.07
CA GLU A 66 -20.03 6.36 -1.88
C GLU A 66 -19.06 5.23 -1.50
N PHE A 67 -18.55 4.52 -2.51
CA PHE A 67 -17.47 3.55 -2.38
C PHE A 67 -16.18 4.19 -2.87
N ASN A 68 -15.27 4.45 -1.96
CA ASN A 68 -14.04 5.17 -2.20
C ASN A 68 -12.78 4.46 -1.69
N LEU A 69 -12.95 3.31 -1.03
CA LEU A 69 -11.84 2.52 -0.49
C LEU A 69 -11.74 1.17 -1.20
N VAL A 70 -10.52 0.69 -1.35
CA VAL A 70 -10.22 -0.62 -1.91
C VAL A 70 -9.22 -1.36 -1.03
N LYS A 71 -9.41 -2.67 -0.92
CA LYS A 71 -8.46 -3.62 -0.34
C LYS A 71 -8.33 -4.81 -1.27
N LEU A 72 -7.10 -5.20 -1.59
CA LEU A 72 -6.81 -6.35 -2.42
C LEU A 72 -6.05 -7.40 -1.61
N ASP A 73 -6.69 -8.53 -1.42
CA ASP A 73 -6.11 -9.70 -0.77
C ASP A 73 -5.85 -10.78 -1.81
N VAL A 74 -4.71 -11.44 -1.74
CA VAL A 74 -4.35 -12.54 -2.65
C VAL A 74 -3.72 -13.68 -1.89
N GLY A 75 -3.82 -14.86 -2.46
CA GLY A 75 -3.22 -16.07 -1.92
C GLY A 75 -3.42 -17.26 -2.84
N TRP A 76 -3.07 -18.41 -2.31
CA TRP A 76 -3.22 -19.69 -2.98
C TRP A 76 -4.24 -20.55 -2.23
N TYR A 77 -4.87 -21.46 -2.93
CA TYR A 77 -5.80 -22.37 -2.28
C TYR A 77 -5.14 -23.15 -1.14
N GLY A 78 -5.79 -23.13 0.02
CA GLY A 78 -5.27 -23.78 1.24
C GLY A 78 -4.29 -22.91 2.06
N GLU A 79 -3.98 -21.70 1.58
CA GLU A 79 -3.16 -20.73 2.29
C GLU A 79 -4.01 -19.54 2.77
N GLU A 80 -3.51 -18.81 3.76
CA GLU A 80 -4.12 -17.58 4.21
C GLU A 80 -3.97 -16.48 3.16
N LEU A 81 -5.07 -15.78 2.86
CA LEU A 81 -5.03 -14.60 2.00
C LEU A 81 -4.24 -13.48 2.68
N ARG A 82 -3.36 -12.86 1.92
CA ARG A 82 -2.56 -11.72 2.38
C ARG A 82 -2.92 -10.45 1.63
N THR A 83 -3.03 -9.37 2.35
CA THR A 83 -3.26 -8.06 1.79
C THR A 83 -2.02 -7.60 1.02
N ILE A 84 -2.23 -7.24 -0.24
CA ILE A 84 -1.16 -6.71 -1.09
C ILE A 84 -1.38 -5.24 -1.46
N PHE A 85 -2.56 -4.69 -1.19
CA PHE A 85 -2.84 -3.27 -1.39
C PHE A 85 -4.05 -2.84 -0.55
N VAL A 86 -3.93 -1.67 0.08
CA VAL A 86 -5.04 -0.92 0.68
C VAL A 86 -4.91 0.52 0.21
N GLY A 87 -6.01 1.14 -0.18
CA GLY A 87 -5.97 2.54 -0.60
C GLY A 87 -7.34 3.11 -0.94
N SER A 88 -7.32 4.37 -1.39
CA SER A 88 -8.51 5.07 -1.89
C SER A 88 -8.58 5.02 -3.41
N ILE A 89 -9.80 5.14 -3.95
CA ILE A 89 -10.04 5.29 -5.39
C ILE A 89 -9.83 6.76 -5.73
N ASP A 90 -8.78 7.07 -6.47
CA ASP A 90 -8.47 8.43 -6.92
C ASP A 90 -9.24 8.76 -8.22
N LYS A 91 -9.32 7.78 -9.15
CA LYS A 91 -10.08 7.87 -10.38
C LYS A 91 -10.74 6.55 -10.73
N HIS A 92 -11.83 6.62 -11.49
CA HIS A 92 -12.52 5.47 -12.05
C HIS A 92 -13.03 5.75 -13.44
N ASP A 93 -13.07 4.70 -14.27
CA ASP A 93 -13.66 4.70 -15.59
C ASP A 93 -14.47 3.43 -15.81
N HIS A 94 -15.57 3.53 -16.58
CA HIS A 94 -16.38 2.41 -17.01
C HIS A 94 -16.36 2.33 -18.53
N ILE A 95 -15.56 1.42 -19.05
CA ILE A 95 -15.32 1.28 -20.48
C ILE A 95 -16.18 0.13 -21.02
N ARG A 96 -17.03 0.42 -22.00
CA ARG A 96 -17.76 -0.60 -22.75
C ARG A 96 -17.14 -0.73 -24.13
N GLU A 97 -16.65 -1.92 -24.44
CA GLU A 97 -16.14 -2.21 -25.78
C GLU A 97 -17.30 -2.32 -26.77
N ALA A 98 -17.16 -1.66 -27.92
CA ALA A 98 -18.23 -1.58 -28.92
C ALA A 98 -18.63 -2.94 -29.50
N GLU A 99 -17.69 -3.87 -29.58
CA GLU A 99 -17.87 -5.21 -30.18
C GLU A 99 -18.15 -6.31 -29.15
N SER A 100 -18.06 -5.99 -27.86
CA SER A 100 -18.20 -6.92 -26.75
C SER A 100 -19.34 -6.49 -25.83
N ALA A 101 -20.04 -7.47 -25.24
CA ALA A 101 -21.02 -7.19 -24.20
C ALA A 101 -20.35 -6.83 -22.84
N THR A 102 -19.03 -6.87 -22.79
CA THR A 102 -18.24 -6.66 -21.56
C THR A 102 -18.15 -5.18 -21.22
N THR A 103 -18.38 -4.85 -19.97
CA THR A 103 -18.09 -3.53 -19.41
C THR A 103 -16.95 -3.68 -18.39
N THR A 104 -15.82 -3.07 -18.69
CA THR A 104 -14.65 -3.08 -17.81
C THR A 104 -14.65 -1.83 -16.95
N THR A 105 -14.61 -2.00 -15.64
CA THR A 105 -14.40 -0.91 -14.68
C THR A 105 -12.92 -0.83 -14.35
N VAL A 106 -12.31 0.33 -14.56
CA VAL A 106 -10.91 0.60 -14.24
C VAL A 106 -10.86 1.53 -13.03
N LEU A 107 -10.12 1.14 -12.02
CA LEU A 107 -9.89 1.91 -10.80
C LEU A 107 -8.42 2.29 -10.70
N GLU A 108 -8.12 3.58 -10.67
CA GLU A 108 -6.80 4.10 -10.27
C GLU A 108 -6.84 4.43 -8.79
N CYS A 109 -5.99 3.78 -8.01
CA CYS A 109 -6.01 3.84 -6.55
C CYS A 109 -4.66 4.28 -6.00
N GLY A 110 -4.69 4.98 -4.86
CA GLY A 110 -3.50 5.42 -4.14
C GLY A 110 -3.55 5.03 -2.66
N ASP A 111 -2.44 4.48 -2.14
CA ASP A 111 -2.27 4.17 -0.73
C ASP A 111 -1.89 5.44 0.03
N GLY A 112 -2.83 5.97 0.79
CA GLY A 112 -2.66 7.21 1.53
C GLY A 112 -2.62 8.47 0.67
N SER A 113 -3.09 8.47 -0.59
CA SER A 113 -3.03 9.63 -1.49
C SER A 113 -3.67 10.87 -0.89
N ILE A 114 -4.84 10.74 -0.26
CA ILE A 114 -5.53 11.82 0.46
C ILE A 114 -4.67 12.32 1.63
N GLN A 115 -4.11 11.40 2.40
CA GLN A 115 -3.30 11.72 3.59
C GLN A 115 -1.97 12.40 3.22
N TYR A 116 -1.37 12.05 2.07
CA TYR A 116 -0.20 12.74 1.56
C TYR A 116 -0.49 14.17 1.10
N SER A 117 -1.69 14.44 0.57
CA SER A 117 -2.06 15.73 -0.02
C SER A 117 -2.79 16.66 0.95
N GLU A 118 -3.68 16.13 1.79
CA GLU A 118 -4.66 16.93 2.52
C GLU A 118 -4.46 16.94 4.05
N SER A 119 -3.63 16.03 4.60
CA SER A 119 -3.42 16.00 6.05
C SER A 119 -2.67 17.22 6.55
N TYR A 120 -3.27 17.90 7.52
CA TYR A 120 -2.74 19.09 8.14
C TYR A 120 -2.69 18.96 9.66
N SER A 121 -1.53 19.17 10.24
CA SER A 121 -1.35 19.14 11.70
C SER A 121 -1.32 20.56 12.27
N LYS A 122 -2.22 20.83 13.24
CA LYS A 122 -2.24 22.08 14.03
C LYS A 122 -2.26 21.73 15.50
N LYS A 123 -1.12 21.37 16.07
CA LYS A 123 -1.02 20.92 17.47
C LYS A 123 0.17 21.54 18.19
N LYS A 124 -0.03 21.87 19.46
CA LYS A 124 1.06 22.23 20.37
C LYS A 124 1.72 20.95 20.88
N LYS A 125 3.02 20.85 20.75
CA LYS A 125 3.84 19.77 21.31
C LYS A 125 4.52 20.25 22.58
N GLN A 126 4.50 19.43 23.62
CA GLN A 126 5.09 19.77 24.91
C GLN A 126 6.61 19.54 24.90
N LYS A 127 7.31 20.24 25.78
CA LYS A 127 8.70 19.93 26.13
C LYS A 127 8.80 18.47 26.62
N GLY A 128 9.83 17.77 26.21
CA GLY A 128 10.08 16.38 26.61
C GLY A 128 9.46 15.30 25.70
N MET A 129 8.61 15.66 24.75
CA MET A 129 8.11 14.68 23.78
C MET A 129 9.23 14.19 22.86
N THR A 130 9.25 12.88 22.58
CA THR A 130 10.17 12.27 21.62
C THR A 130 9.64 12.37 20.18
N ASP A 131 10.52 12.17 19.20
CA ASP A 131 10.12 12.16 17.78
C ASP A 131 9.07 11.07 17.50
N ASN A 132 9.22 9.89 18.09
CA ASN A 132 8.24 8.80 17.99
C ASN A 132 6.86 9.24 18.53
N GLN A 133 6.81 9.87 19.70
CA GLN A 133 5.55 10.38 20.26
C GLN A 133 4.92 11.44 19.37
N ILE A 134 5.72 12.31 18.75
CA ILE A 134 5.23 13.31 17.82
C ILE A 134 4.61 12.68 16.57
N VAL A 135 5.27 11.66 16.00
CA VAL A 135 4.72 10.93 14.84
C VAL A 135 3.40 10.26 15.19
N GLN A 136 3.28 9.63 16.37
CA GLN A 136 2.01 9.04 16.82
C GLN A 136 0.88 10.07 16.95
N GLU A 137 1.21 11.31 17.35
CA GLU A 137 0.23 12.38 17.36
C GLU A 137 -0.15 12.86 15.95
N ILE A 138 0.79 12.85 14.99
CA ILE A 138 0.50 13.20 13.59
C ILE A 138 -0.41 12.16 12.96
N ILE A 139 -0.22 10.87 13.23
CA ILE A 139 -1.08 9.78 12.73
C ILE A 139 -2.55 10.02 13.08
N LYS A 140 -2.84 10.56 14.27
CA LYS A 140 -4.22 10.88 14.67
C LYS A 140 -4.90 11.92 13.78
N ASP A 141 -4.13 12.71 13.05
CA ASP A 141 -4.61 13.70 12.08
C ASP A 141 -4.67 13.14 10.65
N MET A 142 -4.30 11.86 10.47
CA MET A 142 -4.29 11.15 9.19
C MET A 142 -5.35 10.04 9.23
N PRO A 143 -6.60 10.31 8.79
CA PRO A 143 -7.66 9.31 8.82
C PRO A 143 -7.23 8.08 8.03
N GLU A 144 -7.66 6.90 8.50
CA GLU A 144 -7.39 5.58 7.88
C GLU A 144 -5.93 5.11 7.93
N ILE A 145 -5.02 5.95 8.45
CA ILE A 145 -3.63 5.54 8.64
C ILE A 145 -3.43 5.04 10.06
N THR A 146 -2.82 3.87 10.16
CA THR A 146 -2.44 3.26 11.43
C THR A 146 -0.92 3.28 11.62
N LYS A 147 -0.48 3.00 12.83
CA LYS A 147 0.94 2.87 13.15
C LYS A 147 1.46 1.55 12.59
N GLY A 148 2.43 1.61 11.69
CA GLY A 148 3.22 0.49 11.22
C GLY A 148 4.54 0.32 11.99
N ALA A 149 5.50 -0.36 11.37
CA ALA A 149 6.84 -0.51 11.93
C ALA A 149 7.57 0.84 11.98
N MET A 150 8.12 1.17 13.14
CA MET A 150 8.81 2.45 13.36
C MET A 150 10.10 2.24 14.14
N GLU A 151 11.22 2.53 13.50
CA GLU A 151 12.53 2.55 14.13
C GLU A 151 13.12 3.96 14.08
N PHE A 152 13.43 4.54 15.23
CA PHE A 152 14.01 5.87 15.36
C PHE A 152 15.41 5.77 16.02
N PRO A 153 16.49 5.71 15.24
CA PRO A 153 17.84 5.53 15.80
C PRO A 153 18.27 6.60 16.80
N LYS A 154 17.73 7.81 16.67
CA LYS A 154 18.07 8.96 17.53
C LYS A 154 16.95 9.30 18.51
N ASP A 155 15.69 9.01 18.17
CA ASP A 155 14.45 9.36 18.91
C ASP A 155 14.58 10.65 19.74
N ARG A 156 14.86 11.74 19.06
CA ARG A 156 15.24 13.03 19.67
C ARG A 156 14.12 13.56 20.57
N VAL A 157 14.48 14.00 21.76
CA VAL A 157 13.59 14.67 22.71
C VAL A 157 13.51 16.17 22.42
N LEU A 158 12.31 16.74 22.39
CA LEU A 158 12.11 18.18 22.23
C LEU A 158 12.63 18.94 23.46
N PRO A 159 13.62 19.83 23.31
CA PRO A 159 14.18 20.60 24.43
C PRO A 159 13.21 21.68 24.93
N ARG A 160 12.28 22.10 24.10
CA ARG A 160 11.20 23.07 24.41
C ARG A 160 9.95 22.75 23.63
N GLY A 161 8.80 23.25 24.09
CA GLY A 161 7.54 23.11 23.36
C GLY A 161 7.61 23.72 21.95
N LYS A 162 6.95 23.10 21.00
CA LYS A 162 6.86 23.52 19.59
C LYS A 162 5.42 23.46 19.14
N THR A 163 4.97 24.45 18.40
CA THR A 163 3.71 24.35 17.66
C THR A 163 4.01 23.77 16.27
N LEU A 164 3.35 22.66 15.93
CA LEU A 164 3.31 22.14 14.57
C LEU A 164 2.17 22.86 13.84
N MET A 165 2.50 23.53 12.75
CA MET A 165 1.54 24.14 11.83
C MET A 165 2.01 23.86 10.42
N GLY A 166 1.29 23.02 9.69
CA GLY A 166 1.62 22.69 8.31
C GLY A 166 1.18 21.31 7.90
N SER A 167 1.57 20.93 6.69
CA SER A 167 1.32 19.62 6.13
C SER A 167 1.92 18.52 7.02
N SER A 168 1.14 17.50 7.32
CA SER A 168 1.61 16.32 8.04
C SER A 168 2.79 15.67 7.32
N ARG A 169 2.76 15.63 5.98
CA ARG A 169 3.84 15.14 5.13
C ARG A 169 5.17 15.86 5.38
N ASP A 170 5.14 17.18 5.48
CA ASP A 170 6.36 17.98 5.70
C ASP A 170 6.95 17.73 7.08
N GLU A 171 6.11 17.64 8.11
CA GLU A 171 6.59 17.36 9.48
C GLU A 171 7.14 15.92 9.59
N LEU A 172 6.48 14.93 8.99
CA LEU A 172 6.99 13.55 8.92
C LEU A 172 8.35 13.51 8.19
N THR A 173 8.47 14.26 7.09
CA THR A 173 9.74 14.38 6.35
C THR A 173 10.85 14.98 7.21
N ARG A 174 10.59 16.07 7.93
CA ARG A 174 11.58 16.68 8.84
C ARG A 174 12.00 15.74 9.97
N ILE A 175 11.05 14.97 10.51
CA ILE A 175 11.33 13.97 11.56
C ILE A 175 12.18 12.84 10.99
N ALA A 176 11.85 12.33 9.82
CA ALA A 176 12.59 11.25 9.16
C ALA A 176 14.03 11.70 8.86
N ASP A 177 14.22 12.87 8.24
CA ASP A 177 15.55 13.37 7.86
C ASP A 177 16.48 13.55 9.07
N ARG A 178 15.96 14.11 10.18
CA ARG A 178 16.79 14.27 11.41
C ARG A 178 17.12 12.98 12.12
N ASN A 179 16.29 11.93 11.94
CA ASN A 179 16.55 10.60 12.47
C ASN A 179 17.36 9.72 11.52
N GLY A 180 17.60 10.17 10.26
CA GLY A 180 18.27 9.37 9.23
C GLY A 180 17.40 8.19 8.76
N CYS A 181 16.09 8.38 8.72
CA CYS A 181 15.11 7.40 8.29
C CYS A 181 14.49 7.80 6.95
N ASP A 182 13.94 6.81 6.27
CA ASP A 182 12.91 6.99 5.25
C ASP A 182 11.54 6.70 5.86
N TRP A 183 10.50 7.36 5.37
CA TRP A 183 9.14 7.11 5.76
C TRP A 183 8.25 6.92 4.54
N SER A 184 7.27 6.06 4.68
CA SER A 184 6.26 5.80 3.64
C SER A 184 4.97 5.29 4.27
N ILE A 185 3.87 5.32 3.51
CA ILE A 185 2.63 4.62 3.85
C ILE A 185 2.63 3.31 3.07
N GLN A 186 2.41 2.21 3.76
CA GLN A 186 2.38 0.86 3.21
C GLN A 186 1.11 0.16 3.67
N ASP A 187 0.16 -0.05 2.76
CA ASP A 187 -1.13 -0.69 3.04
C ASP A 187 -1.91 -0.05 4.21
N GLY A 188 -1.97 1.28 4.21
CA GLY A 188 -2.63 2.06 5.27
C GLY A 188 -1.83 2.16 6.58
N GLN A 189 -0.56 1.78 6.59
CA GLN A 189 0.32 1.87 7.76
C GLN A 189 1.46 2.85 7.53
N LEU A 190 1.66 3.77 8.45
CA LEU A 190 2.81 4.67 8.42
C LEU A 190 4.05 3.94 8.96
N VAL A 191 5.08 3.85 8.11
CA VAL A 191 6.31 3.11 8.38
C VAL A 191 7.50 4.07 8.40
N PHE A 192 8.41 3.90 9.38
CA PHE A 192 9.70 4.58 9.47
C PHE A 192 10.81 3.54 9.54
N VAL A 193 11.72 3.57 8.57
CA VAL A 193 12.86 2.63 8.49
C VAL A 193 14.15 3.42 8.37
N PRO A 194 15.19 3.13 9.17
CA PRO A 194 16.48 3.76 9.01
C PRO A 194 17.04 3.53 7.62
N LYS A 195 17.68 4.54 7.03
CA LYS A 195 18.31 4.43 5.71
C LYS A 195 19.29 3.26 5.69
N ASN A 196 19.26 2.48 4.64
CA ASN A 196 20.08 1.27 4.44
C ASN A 196 19.82 0.14 5.44
N LYS A 197 18.65 0.12 6.09
CA LYS A 197 18.19 -1.01 6.89
C LYS A 197 16.92 -1.64 6.31
N VAL A 198 16.62 -2.83 6.77
CA VAL A 198 15.37 -3.57 6.53
C VAL A 198 14.46 -3.46 7.73
N LEU A 199 13.19 -3.81 7.58
CA LEU A 199 12.27 -3.88 8.71
C LEU A 199 12.76 -4.90 9.75
N PRO A 200 12.62 -4.63 11.07
CA PRO A 200 13.15 -5.50 12.14
C PRO A 200 12.67 -6.94 12.06
N ASP A 201 11.41 -7.15 11.64
CA ASP A 201 10.77 -8.47 11.57
C ASP A 201 10.85 -9.10 10.18
N SER A 202 11.70 -8.57 9.29
CA SER A 202 11.82 -9.10 7.94
C SER A 202 12.74 -10.32 7.91
N TYR A 203 12.15 -11.47 7.56
CA TYR A 203 12.94 -12.64 7.21
C TYR A 203 13.64 -12.41 5.86
N GLY A 204 14.86 -12.93 5.71
CA GLY A 204 15.55 -12.91 4.42
C GLY A 204 14.93 -13.92 3.46
N TYR A 205 14.49 -13.45 2.29
CA TYR A 205 13.96 -14.31 1.24
C TYR A 205 15.06 -14.64 0.23
N LEU A 206 15.25 -15.93 -0.03
CA LEU A 206 16.13 -16.38 -1.11
C LEU A 206 15.31 -16.47 -2.40
N LEU A 207 15.72 -15.71 -3.41
CA LEU A 207 15.17 -15.78 -4.76
C LEU A 207 16.11 -16.56 -5.66
N SER A 208 15.70 -17.76 -6.02
CA SER A 208 16.35 -18.65 -6.97
C SER A 208 15.32 -19.19 -7.96
N GLN A 209 15.76 -19.91 -8.97
CA GLN A 209 14.85 -20.59 -9.90
C GLN A 209 13.91 -21.55 -9.17
N ASP A 210 14.40 -22.25 -8.14
CA ASP A 210 13.61 -23.18 -7.33
C ASP A 210 12.57 -22.47 -6.45
N SER A 211 12.82 -21.21 -6.05
CA SER A 211 11.88 -20.39 -5.27
C SER A 211 10.97 -19.51 -6.10
N GLY A 212 10.95 -19.70 -7.43
CA GLY A 212 10.02 -19.02 -8.33
C GLY A 212 10.59 -17.78 -9.03
N MET A 213 11.91 -17.58 -9.03
CA MET A 213 12.53 -16.55 -9.85
C MET A 213 12.39 -16.88 -11.33
N VAL A 214 12.03 -15.90 -12.15
CA VAL A 214 11.84 -16.01 -13.59
C VAL A 214 12.96 -15.29 -14.31
N GLY A 215 13.75 -16.05 -15.10
CA GLY A 215 14.91 -15.52 -15.81
C GLY A 215 16.11 -15.27 -14.89
N SER A 216 16.95 -14.30 -15.25
CA SER A 216 18.15 -13.94 -14.50
C SER A 216 18.07 -12.51 -13.96
N PRO A 217 18.66 -12.22 -12.80
CA PRO A 217 18.76 -10.86 -12.27
C PRO A 217 19.46 -9.92 -13.24
N GLN A 218 18.96 -8.70 -13.37
CA GLN A 218 19.53 -7.67 -14.23
C GLN A 218 20.05 -6.50 -13.38
N LYS A 219 21.30 -6.09 -13.60
CA LYS A 219 21.85 -4.90 -12.94
C LYS A 219 21.20 -3.65 -13.50
N GLN A 220 20.84 -2.73 -12.61
CA GLN A 220 20.35 -1.40 -12.93
C GLN A 220 21.49 -0.38 -12.88
N GLY A 221 21.36 0.74 -13.61
CA GLY A 221 22.40 1.76 -13.71
C GLY A 221 22.72 2.47 -12.38
N ASP A 222 21.82 2.40 -11.40
CA ASP A 222 21.97 2.95 -10.04
C ASP A 222 22.62 1.98 -9.03
N GLY A 223 23.08 0.81 -9.51
CA GLY A 223 23.67 -0.24 -8.69
C GLY A 223 22.66 -1.21 -8.09
N GLY A 224 21.36 -1.02 -8.35
CA GLY A 224 20.31 -1.94 -7.93
C GLY A 224 20.24 -3.21 -8.80
N LEU A 225 19.42 -4.16 -8.38
CA LEU A 225 19.07 -5.37 -9.13
C LEU A 225 17.58 -5.39 -9.45
N SER A 226 17.24 -5.69 -10.70
CA SER A 226 15.88 -6.04 -11.11
C SER A 226 15.73 -7.55 -11.14
N VAL A 227 14.73 -8.06 -10.43
CA VAL A 227 14.44 -9.49 -10.36
C VAL A 227 12.96 -9.69 -10.63
N ARG A 228 12.62 -10.68 -11.46
CA ARG A 228 11.25 -11.10 -11.71
C ARG A 228 10.98 -12.41 -10.97
N THR A 229 9.85 -12.48 -10.27
CA THR A 229 9.43 -13.70 -9.58
C THR A 229 7.94 -13.96 -9.81
N PHE A 230 7.48 -15.18 -9.57
CA PHE A 230 6.06 -15.42 -9.34
C PHE A 230 5.58 -14.60 -8.14
N LEU A 231 4.27 -14.39 -8.06
CA LEU A 231 3.68 -13.65 -6.94
C LEU A 231 4.04 -14.34 -5.62
N ASN A 232 4.79 -13.62 -4.79
CA ASN A 232 5.12 -14.00 -3.43
C ASN A 232 4.63 -12.91 -2.47
N THR A 233 3.54 -13.19 -1.79
CA THR A 233 2.88 -12.24 -0.88
C THR A 233 3.65 -12.02 0.42
N SER A 234 4.72 -12.76 0.66
CA SER A 234 5.57 -12.60 1.83
C SER A 234 6.68 -11.54 1.63
N ILE A 235 6.91 -11.12 0.37
CA ILE A 235 7.88 -10.08 0.05
C ILE A 235 7.17 -8.73 -0.02
N TYR A 236 7.59 -7.80 0.81
CA TYR A 236 7.04 -6.45 0.89
C TYR A 236 8.15 -5.39 0.86
N VAL A 237 7.79 -4.13 0.76
CA VAL A 237 8.75 -3.02 0.74
C VAL A 237 9.60 -3.04 1.99
N ASN A 238 10.92 -2.88 1.84
CA ASN A 238 11.95 -3.02 2.88
C ASN A 238 12.17 -4.45 3.42
N SER A 239 11.73 -5.49 2.71
CA SER A 239 12.14 -6.88 3.00
C SER A 239 13.59 -7.12 2.59
N LEU A 240 14.28 -8.00 3.33
CA LEU A 240 15.60 -8.50 2.95
C LEU A 240 15.46 -9.59 1.89
N VAL A 241 16.12 -9.40 0.76
CA VAL A 241 16.11 -10.38 -0.33
C VAL A 241 17.53 -10.73 -0.72
N ARG A 242 17.82 -12.03 -0.84
CA ARG A 242 19.07 -12.56 -1.41
C ARG A 242 18.77 -13.20 -2.76
N VAL A 243 19.57 -12.84 -3.75
CA VAL A 243 19.49 -13.35 -5.13
C VAL A 243 20.77 -14.11 -5.46
#